data_fa3e04691f26696013b2df646d1f16c6
#
_entry.id   fa3e04691f26696013b2df646d1f16c6
#
_cell.length_a   1.000
_cell.length_b   1.000
_cell.length_c   1.000
_cell.angle_alpha   90.00
_cell.angle_beta   90.00
_cell.angle_gamma   90.00
#
_symmetry.space_group_name_H-M   'P 1'
#
loop_
_entity.id
_entity.type
_entity.pdbx_description
1 polymer ?
#
loop_
_entity_poly.entity_id
_entity_poly.type
_entity_poly.pdbx_seq_one_letter_code
_entity_poly.pdbx_strand_id
1 'polypeptide(L)'
;MCGATQQQKDITDEQQAFFKQLTEQYATVFGQNQAITGALTSAFTPILDAGPSQTGFSDSQRTAMETQNTENVATNYAQAQKATAQILAARGGGNTLMPSSVDANLLAQNTVAAANQRTAGQNTITQANYAQGYQNWNTAANVLGSTAGLLNPTGYAGQATGAGQQASSSATAVANSQFAPWGAAFGALGAVGGAAASGYAAHH
;
A
#
# COMPACT_ATOMS: atom_id res chain seq x y z
N MET A 1 -58.46 25.49 14.16
CA MET A 1 -57.03 25.19 14.09
C MET A 1 -56.87 23.69 14.31
N CYS A 2 -56.69 22.89 13.24
CA CYS A 2 -56.42 21.47 13.40
C CYS A 2 -54.97 21.31 13.78
N GLY A 3 -54.71 20.90 15.06
CA GLY A 3 -53.37 20.54 15.50
C GLY A 3 -52.90 19.24 14.80
N ALA A 4 -51.60 19.08 14.63
CA ALA A 4 -51.03 17.83 14.11
C ALA A 4 -51.53 16.64 14.93
N THR A 5 -51.90 15.55 14.28
CA THR A 5 -52.33 14.33 14.96
C THR A 5 -51.14 13.73 15.73
N GLN A 6 -51.42 12.98 16.78
CA GLN A 6 -50.36 12.32 17.58
C GLN A 6 -49.42 11.52 16.71
N GLN A 7 -49.95 10.80 15.73
CA GLN A 7 -49.16 10.05 14.74
C GLN A 7 -48.21 10.91 13.91
N GLN A 8 -48.59 12.15 13.58
CA GLN A 8 -47.71 13.06 12.84
C GLN A 8 -46.54 13.55 13.72
N LYS A 9 -46.76 13.73 15.02
CA LYS A 9 -45.70 14.06 15.95
C LYS A 9 -44.74 12.91 16.15
N ASP A 10 -45.27 11.70 16.34
CA ASP A 10 -44.45 10.49 16.55
C ASP A 10 -43.56 10.22 15.33
N ILE A 11 -44.07 10.34 14.09
CA ILE A 11 -43.27 10.22 12.85
C ILE A 11 -42.19 11.31 12.79
N THR A 12 -42.50 12.54 13.18
CA THR A 12 -41.48 13.61 13.14
C THR A 12 -40.39 13.36 14.19
N ASP A 13 -40.70 12.88 15.34
CA ASP A 13 -39.75 12.57 16.41
C ASP A 13 -38.85 11.38 16.02
N GLU A 14 -39.42 10.33 15.43
CA GLU A 14 -38.64 9.21 14.86
C GLU A 14 -37.71 9.63 13.75
N GLN A 15 -38.18 10.49 12.87
CA GLN A 15 -37.32 11.05 11.78
C GLN A 15 -36.18 11.89 12.33
N GLN A 16 -36.44 12.73 13.34
CA GLN A 16 -35.37 13.51 13.98
C GLN A 16 -34.35 12.60 14.67
N ALA A 17 -34.81 11.56 15.40
CA ALA A 17 -33.93 10.58 16.01
C ALA A 17 -33.05 9.85 14.98
N PHE A 18 -33.65 9.44 13.86
CA PHE A 18 -32.92 8.81 12.75
C PHE A 18 -31.86 9.73 12.14
N PHE A 19 -32.21 10.99 11.87
CA PHE A 19 -31.24 11.96 11.34
C PHE A 19 -30.11 12.24 12.32
N LYS A 20 -30.41 12.32 13.60
CA LYS A 20 -29.38 12.49 14.63
C LYS A 20 -28.41 11.30 14.63
N GLN A 21 -28.94 10.08 14.66
CA GLN A 21 -28.14 8.85 14.61
C GLN A 21 -27.31 8.76 13.33
N LEU A 22 -27.88 9.12 12.19
CA LEU A 22 -27.18 9.15 10.91
C LEU A 22 -26.02 10.15 10.92
N THR A 23 -26.25 11.35 11.46
CA THR A 23 -25.22 12.39 11.61
C THR A 23 -24.08 11.94 12.52
N GLU A 24 -24.41 11.28 13.63
CA GLU A 24 -23.40 10.73 14.55
C GLU A 24 -22.57 9.61 13.90
N GLN A 25 -23.20 8.72 13.12
CA GLN A 25 -22.49 7.69 12.35
C GLN A 25 -21.58 8.31 11.29
N TYR A 26 -22.06 9.30 10.53
CA TYR A 26 -21.22 10.00 9.56
C TYR A 26 -20.04 10.71 10.21
N ALA A 27 -20.25 11.38 11.34
CA ALA A 27 -19.17 12.03 12.08
C ALA A 27 -18.10 11.01 12.53
N THR A 28 -18.54 9.84 12.98
CA THR A 28 -17.65 8.75 13.40
C THR A 28 -16.83 8.20 12.21
N VAL A 29 -17.50 7.87 11.12
CA VAL A 29 -16.83 7.37 9.89
C VAL A 29 -15.88 8.41 9.31
N PHE A 30 -16.30 9.67 9.27
CA PHE A 30 -15.45 10.76 8.80
C PHE A 30 -14.21 10.93 9.69
N GLY A 31 -14.37 10.89 11.01
CA GLY A 31 -13.26 10.94 11.96
C GLY A 31 -12.28 9.78 11.79
N GLN A 32 -12.78 8.55 11.58
CA GLN A 32 -11.95 7.39 11.30
C GLN A 32 -11.18 7.53 9.98
N ASN A 33 -11.84 7.98 8.91
CA ASN A 33 -11.20 8.22 7.62
C ASN A 33 -10.13 9.30 7.72
N GLN A 34 -10.39 10.37 8.47
CA GLN A 34 -9.40 11.43 8.71
C GLN A 34 -8.18 10.89 9.49
N ALA A 35 -8.39 10.06 10.50
CA ALA A 35 -7.31 9.44 11.26
C ALA A 35 -6.44 8.51 10.38
N ILE A 36 -7.08 7.66 9.56
CA ILE A 36 -6.39 6.78 8.61
C ILE A 36 -5.60 7.60 7.59
N THR A 37 -6.22 8.61 6.99
CA THR A 37 -5.55 9.48 6.02
C THR A 37 -4.38 10.23 6.65
N GLY A 38 -4.54 10.73 7.88
CA GLY A 38 -3.46 11.36 8.64
C GLY A 38 -2.29 10.41 8.89
N ALA A 39 -2.56 9.17 9.30
CA ALA A 39 -1.54 8.15 9.51
C ALA A 39 -0.82 7.78 8.19
N LEU A 40 -1.55 7.59 7.09
CA LEU A 40 -0.97 7.32 5.78
C LEU A 40 -0.12 8.50 5.29
N THR A 41 -0.62 9.73 5.42
CA THR A 41 0.14 10.93 5.06
C THR A 41 1.44 11.01 5.86
N SER A 42 1.38 10.82 7.17
CA SER A 42 2.58 10.85 8.01
C SER A 42 3.59 9.75 7.65
N ALA A 43 3.13 8.57 7.25
CA ALA A 43 3.99 7.45 6.89
C ALA A 43 4.62 7.61 5.49
N PHE A 44 3.87 8.13 4.53
CA PHE A 44 4.28 8.14 3.11
C PHE A 44 4.86 9.48 2.64
N THR A 45 4.55 10.60 3.30
CA THR A 45 5.12 11.92 2.94
C THR A 45 6.66 11.90 2.94
N PRO A 46 7.37 11.36 3.96
CA PRO A 46 8.82 11.31 3.93
C PRO A 46 9.39 10.52 2.74
N ILE A 47 8.67 9.48 2.31
CA ILE A 47 9.04 8.66 1.15
C ILE A 47 8.88 9.46 -0.15
N LEU A 48 7.83 10.26 -0.27
CA LEU A 48 7.63 11.15 -1.42
C LEU A 48 8.65 12.27 -1.47
N ASP A 49 8.93 12.89 -0.34
CA ASP A 49 9.88 14.01 -0.22
C ASP A 49 11.31 13.59 -0.55
N ALA A 50 11.68 12.34 -0.24
CA ALA A 50 12.97 11.77 -0.62
C ALA A 50 13.11 11.57 -2.15
N GLY A 51 12.01 11.56 -2.89
CA GLY A 51 11.98 11.51 -4.35
C GLY A 51 12.20 10.11 -4.95
N PRO A 52 12.12 10.00 -6.29
CA PRO A 52 12.18 8.72 -6.99
C PRO A 52 13.58 8.08 -7.02
N SER A 53 14.62 8.84 -6.68
CA SER A 53 16.02 8.37 -6.67
C SER A 53 16.51 7.96 -5.29
N GLN A 54 15.60 7.80 -4.33
CA GLN A 54 15.94 7.36 -2.97
C GLN A 54 16.40 5.91 -2.92
N THR A 55 17.13 5.57 -1.86
CA THR A 55 17.47 4.18 -1.53
C THR A 55 16.27 3.49 -0.87
N GLY A 56 16.04 2.22 -1.24
CA GLY A 56 14.87 1.47 -0.77
C GLY A 56 15.16 0.46 0.33
N PHE A 57 16.41 0.02 0.47
CA PHE A 57 16.81 -0.93 1.50
C PHE A 57 17.15 -0.22 2.81
N SER A 58 16.81 -0.87 3.92
CA SER A 58 17.34 -0.49 5.21
C SER A 58 18.86 -0.77 5.28
N ASP A 59 19.57 -0.10 6.20
CA ASP A 59 21.01 -0.35 6.39
C ASP A 59 21.30 -1.80 6.75
N SER A 60 20.42 -2.46 7.52
CA SER A 60 20.56 -3.88 7.86
C SER A 60 20.39 -4.79 6.64
N GLN A 61 19.44 -4.51 5.76
CA GLN A 61 19.24 -5.27 4.52
C GLN A 61 20.44 -5.11 3.58
N ARG A 62 20.92 -3.89 3.41
CA ARG A 62 22.09 -3.60 2.58
C ARG A 62 23.33 -4.32 3.11
N THR A 63 23.59 -4.23 4.42
CA THR A 63 24.73 -4.92 5.06
C THR A 63 24.63 -6.43 4.90
N ALA A 64 23.45 -7.03 5.05
CA ALA A 64 23.25 -8.46 4.84
C ALA A 64 23.57 -8.89 3.41
N MET A 65 23.12 -8.12 2.40
CA MET A 65 23.40 -8.40 0.99
C MET A 65 24.89 -8.22 0.66
N GLU A 66 25.56 -7.22 1.20
CA GLU A 66 27.00 -6.99 1.02
C GLU A 66 27.82 -8.11 1.67
N THR A 67 27.41 -8.58 2.85
CA THR A 67 28.02 -9.72 3.53
C THR A 67 27.87 -10.99 2.69
N GLN A 68 26.66 -11.29 2.24
CA GLN A 68 26.40 -12.46 1.39
C GLN A 68 27.18 -12.40 0.07
N ASN A 69 27.28 -11.24 -0.57
CA ASN A 69 28.11 -11.06 -1.76
C ASN A 69 29.58 -11.37 -1.45
N THR A 70 30.11 -10.89 -0.33
CA THR A 70 31.49 -11.13 0.10
C THR A 70 31.75 -12.61 0.37
N GLU A 71 30.85 -13.29 1.05
CA GLU A 71 30.92 -14.72 1.35
C GLU A 71 30.85 -15.57 0.08
N ASN A 72 29.97 -15.23 -0.86
CA ASN A 72 29.87 -15.90 -2.16
C ASN A 72 31.17 -15.75 -2.96
N VAL A 73 31.74 -14.53 -3.00
CA VAL A 73 33.03 -14.28 -3.67
C VAL A 73 34.17 -15.07 -3.01
N ALA A 74 34.24 -15.09 -1.67
CA ALA A 74 35.26 -15.84 -0.95
C ALA A 74 35.15 -17.34 -1.21
N THR A 75 33.93 -17.89 -1.24
CA THR A 75 33.68 -19.31 -1.54
C THR A 75 34.11 -19.66 -2.96
N ASN A 76 33.73 -18.83 -3.96
CA ASN A 76 34.08 -19.02 -5.35
C ASN A 76 35.60 -18.91 -5.56
N TYR A 77 36.25 -17.98 -4.89
CA TYR A 77 37.71 -17.80 -4.93
C TYR A 77 38.43 -19.02 -4.35
N ALA A 78 37.98 -19.53 -3.20
CA ALA A 78 38.56 -20.75 -2.59
C ALA A 78 38.40 -21.98 -3.50
N GLN A 79 37.23 -22.11 -4.16
CA GLN A 79 37.01 -23.19 -5.15
C GLN A 79 37.91 -23.03 -6.38
N ALA A 80 38.08 -21.82 -6.91
CA ALA A 80 38.97 -21.54 -8.02
C ALA A 80 40.44 -21.87 -7.67
N GLN A 81 40.87 -21.51 -6.45
CA GLN A 81 42.23 -21.88 -5.97
C GLN A 81 42.42 -23.41 -5.88
N LYS A 82 41.43 -24.13 -5.35
CA LYS A 82 41.49 -25.60 -5.29
C LYS A 82 41.57 -26.22 -6.70
N ALA A 83 40.74 -25.74 -7.62
CA ALA A 83 40.75 -26.19 -9.00
C ALA A 83 42.11 -25.92 -9.68
N THR A 84 42.66 -24.73 -9.48
CA THR A 84 43.99 -24.36 -9.99
C THR A 84 45.06 -25.29 -9.42
N ALA A 85 45.07 -25.55 -8.09
CA ALA A 85 46.01 -26.45 -7.47
C ALA A 85 45.89 -27.91 -8.01
N GLN A 86 44.67 -28.39 -8.24
CA GLN A 86 44.44 -29.72 -8.86
C GLN A 86 44.96 -29.81 -10.29
N ILE A 87 44.74 -28.77 -11.09
CA ILE A 87 45.24 -28.71 -12.47
C ILE A 87 46.79 -28.72 -12.49
N LEU A 88 47.40 -27.95 -11.58
CA LEU A 88 48.85 -27.88 -11.44
C LEU A 88 49.40 -29.23 -11.00
N ALA A 89 48.76 -29.90 -10.02
CA ALA A 89 49.17 -31.25 -9.55
C ALA A 89 49.02 -32.30 -10.66
N ALA A 90 47.97 -32.25 -11.49
CA ALA A 90 47.72 -33.17 -12.58
C ALA A 90 48.73 -33.01 -13.73
N ARG A 91 49.19 -31.76 -13.98
CA ARG A 91 50.17 -31.47 -15.05
C ARG A 91 51.62 -31.63 -14.59
N GLY A 92 51.86 -31.47 -13.30
CA GLY A 92 53.22 -31.49 -12.75
C GLY A 92 53.67 -32.83 -12.18
N GLY A 93 53.06 -33.96 -12.56
CA GLY A 93 53.38 -35.33 -12.11
C GLY A 93 54.77 -35.50 -11.50
N GLY A 94 54.97 -35.02 -10.30
CA GLY A 94 56.08 -35.30 -9.40
C GLY A 94 57.43 -34.66 -9.64
N ASN A 95 57.79 -34.14 -10.82
CA ASN A 95 59.15 -33.66 -11.02
C ASN A 95 59.41 -32.58 -12.09
N THR A 96 58.38 -31.98 -12.67
CA THR A 96 58.53 -30.83 -13.55
C THR A 96 58.20 -29.57 -12.80
N LEU A 97 59.24 -28.79 -12.45
CA LEU A 97 59.07 -27.41 -11.96
C LEU A 97 58.35 -26.59 -13.04
N MET A 98 57.05 -26.36 -12.80
CA MET A 98 56.37 -25.33 -13.60
C MET A 98 57.10 -23.99 -13.39
N PRO A 99 57.25 -23.16 -14.43
CA PRO A 99 57.78 -21.84 -14.26
C PRO A 99 56.91 -21.08 -13.21
N SER A 100 57.53 -20.53 -12.21
CA SER A 100 56.87 -19.74 -11.14
C SER A 100 56.00 -18.58 -11.69
N SER A 101 56.26 -18.17 -12.94
CA SER A 101 55.47 -17.18 -13.64
C SER A 101 54.08 -17.65 -14.05
N VAL A 102 53.88 -18.96 -14.28
CA VAL A 102 52.55 -19.51 -14.64
C VAL A 102 51.63 -19.56 -13.40
N ASP A 103 52.17 -20.00 -12.27
CA ASP A 103 51.44 -20.02 -10.99
C ASP A 103 51.03 -18.60 -10.56
N ALA A 104 51.97 -17.64 -10.65
CA ALA A 104 51.72 -16.23 -10.34
C ALA A 104 50.65 -15.64 -11.25
N ASN A 105 50.67 -16.01 -12.53
CA ASN A 105 49.68 -15.50 -13.49
C ASN A 105 48.26 -16.07 -13.22
N LEU A 106 48.13 -17.36 -12.90
CA LEU A 106 46.86 -18.00 -12.55
C LEU A 106 46.27 -17.43 -11.21
N LEU A 107 47.14 -17.21 -10.24
CA LEU A 107 46.71 -16.58 -8.98
C LEU A 107 46.25 -15.13 -9.20
N ALA A 108 46.97 -14.37 -10.04
CA ALA A 108 46.59 -13.03 -10.40
C ALA A 108 45.23 -12.99 -11.14
N GLN A 109 45.03 -13.90 -12.10
CA GLN A 109 43.74 -14.03 -12.80
C GLN A 109 42.59 -14.35 -11.85
N ASN A 110 42.76 -15.29 -10.91
CA ASN A 110 41.76 -15.62 -9.94
C ASN A 110 41.43 -14.42 -9.01
N THR A 111 42.46 -13.65 -8.64
CA THR A 111 42.28 -12.43 -7.81
C THR A 111 41.50 -11.35 -8.57
N VAL A 112 41.84 -11.13 -9.83
CA VAL A 112 41.12 -10.17 -10.72
C VAL A 112 39.67 -10.62 -10.92
N ALA A 113 39.42 -11.93 -11.16
CA ALA A 113 38.09 -12.47 -11.30
C ALA A 113 37.24 -12.29 -10.04
N ALA A 114 37.81 -12.54 -8.86
CA ALA A 114 37.14 -12.32 -7.59
C ALA A 114 36.82 -10.83 -7.36
N ALA A 115 37.75 -9.92 -7.68
CA ALA A 115 37.52 -8.47 -7.58
C ALA A 115 36.40 -8.01 -8.52
N ASN A 116 36.39 -8.50 -9.77
CA ASN A 116 35.33 -8.21 -10.72
C ASN A 116 33.97 -8.74 -10.27
N GLN A 117 33.92 -9.95 -9.74
CA GLN A 117 32.70 -10.55 -9.21
C GLN A 117 32.17 -9.76 -8.01
N ARG A 118 33.05 -9.32 -7.11
CA ARG A 118 32.67 -8.47 -5.97
C ARG A 118 32.07 -7.15 -6.44
N THR A 119 32.71 -6.48 -7.40
CA THR A 119 32.23 -5.21 -7.97
C THR A 119 30.89 -5.39 -8.67
N ALA A 120 30.74 -6.45 -9.47
CA ALA A 120 29.45 -6.76 -10.12
C ALA A 120 28.34 -6.98 -9.11
N GLY A 121 28.61 -7.73 -8.02
CA GLY A 121 27.65 -7.91 -6.94
C GLY A 121 27.27 -6.61 -6.23
N GLN A 122 28.24 -5.74 -5.96
CA GLN A 122 27.97 -4.41 -5.37
C GLN A 122 27.11 -3.55 -6.30
N ASN A 123 27.39 -3.56 -7.60
CA ASN A 123 26.58 -2.83 -8.58
C ASN A 123 25.16 -3.37 -8.63
N THR A 124 24.98 -4.69 -8.57
CA THR A 124 23.65 -5.32 -8.52
C THR A 124 22.88 -4.91 -7.27
N ILE A 125 23.52 -4.91 -6.08
CA ILE A 125 22.92 -4.46 -4.84
C ILE A 125 22.51 -2.99 -4.94
N THR A 126 23.36 -2.15 -5.49
CA THR A 126 23.09 -0.72 -5.68
C THR A 126 21.90 -0.49 -6.61
N GLN A 127 21.86 -1.18 -7.76
CA GLN A 127 20.73 -1.09 -8.69
C GLN A 127 19.42 -1.56 -8.06
N ALA A 128 19.46 -2.70 -7.34
CA ALA A 128 18.30 -3.22 -6.64
C ALA A 128 17.80 -2.26 -5.55
N ASN A 129 18.72 -1.60 -4.86
CA ASN A 129 18.40 -0.59 -3.83
C ASN A 129 17.65 0.61 -4.42
N TYR A 130 18.10 1.15 -5.55
CA TYR A 130 17.39 2.24 -6.24
C TYR A 130 16.06 1.78 -6.85
N ALA A 131 16.00 0.56 -7.41
CA ALA A 131 14.76 0.00 -7.91
C ALA A 131 13.70 -0.13 -6.80
N GLN A 132 14.10 -0.61 -5.63
CA GLN A 132 13.24 -0.69 -4.45
C GLN A 132 12.81 0.69 -3.96
N GLY A 133 13.72 1.67 -3.94
CA GLY A 133 13.42 3.05 -3.59
C GLY A 133 12.38 3.68 -4.51
N TYR A 134 12.52 3.45 -5.81
CA TYR A 134 11.54 3.88 -6.80
C TYR A 134 10.16 3.23 -6.61
N GLN A 135 10.14 1.92 -6.33
CA GLN A 135 8.88 1.21 -6.03
C GLN A 135 8.21 1.76 -4.77
N ASN A 136 8.97 2.02 -3.70
CA ASN A 136 8.45 2.63 -2.48
C ASN A 136 7.86 4.01 -2.74
N TRP A 137 8.56 4.85 -3.52
CA TRP A 137 8.09 6.16 -3.92
C TRP A 137 6.79 6.09 -4.75
N ASN A 138 6.73 5.21 -5.74
CA ASN A 138 5.54 5.01 -6.56
C ASN A 138 4.34 4.50 -5.74
N THR A 139 4.58 3.58 -4.82
CA THR A 139 3.56 3.10 -3.88
C THR A 139 3.04 4.24 -3.01
N ALA A 140 3.94 5.07 -2.45
CA ALA A 140 3.56 6.22 -1.65
C ALA A 140 2.72 7.23 -2.45
N ALA A 141 3.12 7.53 -3.69
CA ALA A 141 2.37 8.42 -4.58
C ALA A 141 0.96 7.90 -4.89
N ASN A 142 0.84 6.60 -5.17
CA ASN A 142 -0.45 5.98 -5.45
C ASN A 142 -1.36 5.95 -4.21
N VAL A 143 -0.82 5.60 -3.05
CA VAL A 143 -1.59 5.57 -1.79
C VAL A 143 -2.08 6.96 -1.44
N LEU A 144 -1.23 7.98 -1.45
CA LEU A 144 -1.64 9.35 -1.12
C LEU A 144 -2.56 9.94 -2.18
N GLY A 145 -2.36 9.62 -3.46
CA GLY A 145 -3.27 10.02 -4.53
C GLY A 145 -4.68 9.44 -4.36
N SER A 146 -4.79 8.18 -3.96
CA SER A 146 -6.09 7.52 -3.71
C SER A 146 -6.78 8.05 -2.45
N THR A 147 -6.03 8.37 -1.39
CA THR A 147 -6.60 8.89 -0.15
C THR A 147 -7.16 10.31 -0.29
N ALA A 148 -6.64 11.11 -1.21
CA ALA A 148 -7.19 12.44 -1.50
C ALA A 148 -8.66 12.39 -1.94
N GLY A 149 -9.10 11.31 -2.60
CA GLY A 149 -10.49 11.07 -2.97
C GLY A 149 -11.41 10.73 -1.80
N LEU A 150 -10.89 10.12 -0.74
CA LEU A 150 -11.67 9.69 0.42
C LEU A 150 -12.12 10.84 1.33
N LEU A 151 -11.47 11.99 1.26
CA LEU A 151 -11.80 13.19 2.04
C LEU A 151 -12.68 14.18 1.28
N ASN A 152 -13.28 13.78 0.16
CA ASN A 152 -14.15 14.68 -0.60
C ASN A 152 -15.51 14.89 0.13
N PRO A 153 -15.72 16.00 0.84
CA PRO A 153 -16.93 16.23 1.62
C PRO A 153 -18.17 16.41 0.74
N THR A 154 -18.00 16.73 -0.54
CA THR A 154 -19.13 16.96 -1.47
C THR A 154 -19.85 15.66 -1.81
N GLY A 155 -19.14 14.51 -1.85
CA GLY A 155 -19.77 13.20 -2.03
C GLY A 155 -20.68 12.82 -0.87
N TYR A 156 -20.29 13.12 0.35
CA TYR A 156 -21.08 12.86 1.56
C TYR A 156 -22.24 13.86 1.71
N ALA A 157 -22.00 15.13 1.45
CA ALA A 157 -23.04 16.16 1.49
C ALA A 157 -24.14 15.92 0.45
N GLY A 158 -23.79 15.45 -0.74
CA GLY A 158 -24.74 15.11 -1.79
C GLY A 158 -25.66 13.95 -1.41
N GLN A 159 -25.13 12.93 -0.77
CA GLN A 159 -25.92 11.79 -0.28
C GLN A 159 -26.81 12.18 0.91
N ALA A 160 -26.33 12.98 1.83
CA ALA A 160 -27.09 13.47 2.97
C ALA A 160 -28.24 14.41 2.51
N THR A 161 -28.02 15.28 1.53
CA THR A 161 -29.04 16.18 0.97
C THR A 161 -30.09 15.38 0.19
N GLY A 162 -29.67 14.37 -0.59
CA GLY A 162 -30.59 13.47 -1.30
C GLY A 162 -31.47 12.67 -0.37
N ALA A 163 -30.92 12.14 0.70
CA ALA A 163 -31.69 11.44 1.74
C ALA A 163 -32.64 12.37 2.49
N GLY A 164 -32.23 13.60 2.78
CA GLY A 164 -33.06 14.62 3.42
C GLY A 164 -34.22 15.08 2.53
N GLN A 165 -34.00 15.26 1.24
CA GLN A 165 -35.07 15.61 0.28
C GLN A 165 -36.06 14.44 0.11
N GLN A 166 -35.57 13.20 0.07
CA GLN A 166 -36.43 12.03 -0.03
C GLN A 166 -37.26 11.80 1.22
N ALA A 167 -36.70 12.04 2.40
CA ALA A 167 -37.43 12.01 3.66
C ALA A 167 -38.49 13.11 3.76
N SER A 168 -38.20 14.35 3.33
CA SER A 168 -39.16 15.46 3.32
C SER A 168 -40.29 15.23 2.30
N SER A 169 -39.99 14.68 1.12
CA SER A 169 -41.02 14.33 0.13
C SER A 169 -41.88 13.16 0.58
N SER A 170 -41.30 12.19 1.28
CA SER A 170 -42.04 11.07 1.90
C SER A 170 -42.93 11.56 3.03
N ALA A 171 -42.47 12.45 3.90
CA ALA A 171 -43.27 13.07 4.95
C ALA A 171 -44.44 13.89 4.37
N THR A 172 -44.22 14.61 3.27
CA THR A 172 -45.27 15.35 2.56
C THR A 172 -46.27 14.41 1.91
N ALA A 173 -45.83 13.29 1.34
CA ALA A 173 -46.71 12.28 0.75
C ALA A 173 -47.56 11.56 1.81
N VAL A 174 -46.99 11.28 2.97
CA VAL A 174 -47.70 10.70 4.11
C VAL A 174 -48.71 11.70 4.72
N ALA A 175 -48.35 12.99 4.79
CA ALA A 175 -49.26 14.04 5.25
C ALA A 175 -50.45 14.28 4.30
N ASN A 176 -50.28 14.00 2.99
CA ASN A 176 -51.33 14.13 1.99
C ASN A 176 -52.15 12.89 1.75
N SER A 177 -51.66 11.71 2.13
CA SER A 177 -52.40 10.45 2.00
C SER A 177 -52.93 9.97 3.35
N GLN A 178 -54.18 10.24 3.61
CA GLN A 178 -54.86 9.73 4.85
C GLN A 178 -54.95 8.18 4.87
N PHE A 179 -54.34 7.47 3.90
CA PHE A 179 -54.53 6.03 3.73
C PHE A 179 -53.32 5.23 3.22
N ALA A 180 -52.07 5.72 3.34
CA ALA A 180 -50.92 4.90 2.96
C ALA A 180 -50.25 4.29 4.21
N PRO A 181 -50.56 3.02 4.55
CA PRO A 181 -49.96 2.42 5.72
C PRO A 181 -48.51 2.05 5.46
N TRP A 182 -47.71 2.18 6.47
CA TRP A 182 -46.44 1.52 6.85
C TRP A 182 -45.53 0.94 5.75
N GLY A 183 -46.07 0.48 4.59
CA GLY A 183 -45.28 -0.11 3.50
C GLY A 183 -44.36 0.88 2.78
N ALA A 184 -44.74 2.16 2.73
CA ALA A 184 -43.91 3.19 2.05
C ALA A 184 -42.69 3.59 2.89
N ALA A 185 -42.80 3.60 4.23
CA ALA A 185 -41.68 3.89 5.12
C ALA A 185 -40.61 2.79 5.09
N PHE A 186 -41.03 1.52 5.00
CA PHE A 186 -40.11 0.38 4.88
C PHE A 186 -39.46 0.29 3.49
N GLY A 187 -40.13 0.73 2.43
CA GLY A 187 -39.57 0.81 1.08
C GLY A 187 -38.43 1.84 0.97
N ALA A 188 -38.56 2.99 1.65
CA ALA A 188 -37.52 4.02 1.70
C ALA A 188 -36.29 3.56 2.50
N LEU A 189 -36.48 2.83 3.59
CA LEU A 189 -35.39 2.23 4.36
C LEU A 189 -34.63 1.14 3.59
N GLY A 190 -35.31 0.35 2.76
CA GLY A 190 -34.72 -0.66 1.88
C GLY A 190 -33.86 -0.03 0.75
N ALA A 191 -34.30 1.10 0.21
CA ALA A 191 -33.56 1.80 -0.85
C ALA A 191 -32.26 2.47 -0.33
N VAL A 192 -32.24 2.95 0.90
CA VAL A 192 -31.05 3.52 1.51
C VAL A 192 -30.02 2.44 1.88
N GLY A 193 -30.47 1.27 2.34
CA GLY A 193 -29.62 0.11 2.61
C GLY A 193 -29.03 -0.51 1.32
N GLY A 194 -29.81 -0.54 0.24
CA GLY A 194 -29.39 -1.06 -1.06
C GLY A 194 -28.34 -0.19 -1.77
N ALA A 195 -28.42 1.12 -1.64
CA ALA A 195 -27.45 2.05 -2.23
C ALA A 195 -26.09 2.01 -1.55
N ALA A 196 -26.05 1.77 -0.23
CA ALA A 196 -24.80 1.59 0.50
C ALA A 196 -24.11 0.25 0.19
N ALA A 197 -24.89 -0.80 -0.07
CA ALA A 197 -24.34 -2.12 -0.40
C ALA A 197 -23.83 -2.22 -1.85
N SER A 198 -24.45 -1.51 -2.81
CA SER A 198 -24.04 -1.54 -4.21
C SER A 198 -22.77 -0.72 -4.49
N GLY A 199 -22.43 0.26 -3.65
CA GLY A 199 -21.17 1.02 -3.75
C GLY A 199 -19.94 0.18 -3.39
N TYR A 200 -20.09 -0.85 -2.57
CA TYR A 200 -18.97 -1.72 -2.14
C TYR A 200 -18.65 -2.83 -3.15
N ALA A 201 -19.60 -3.22 -4.00
CA ALA A 201 -19.43 -4.33 -4.95
C ALA A 201 -18.80 -3.93 -6.30
N ALA A 202 -18.60 -2.64 -6.55
CA ALA A 202 -18.10 -2.13 -7.84
C ALA A 202 -16.58 -1.88 -7.87
N HIS A 203 -15.81 -2.21 -6.80
CA HIS A 203 -14.37 -1.99 -6.70
C HIS A 203 -13.56 -3.24 -6.29
N HIS A 204 -14.05 -4.45 -6.64
CA HIS A 204 -13.23 -5.67 -6.61
C HIS A 204 -13.22 -6.36 -7.95
#